data_1a951a4c158caf157508447561373d5c
#
_entry.id   1a951a4c158caf157508447561373d5c
#
_cell.length_a   1.000
_cell.length_b   1.000
_cell.length_c   1.000
_cell.angle_alpha   90.00
_cell.angle_beta   90.00
_cell.angle_gamma   90.00
#
_symmetry.space_group_name_H-M   'P 1'
#
loop_
_entity.id
_entity.type
_entity.pdbx_description
1 polymer ?
#
loop_
_entity_poly.entity_id
_entity_poly.type
_entity_poly.pdbx_seq_one_letter_code
_entity_poly.pdbx_strand_id
1 'polypeptide(L)' 'MDNKEAIIQATIRLIEENGEHLEEVTVREICKRAGVGLGLVNYHFGNKDKLIEQCIERMINGTVEH' A
#
# COMPACT_ATOMS: atom_id res chain seq x y z
N MET A 1 -4.52 14.40 4.88
CA MET A 1 -3.93 13.34 4.05
C MET A 1 -5.04 12.66 3.27
N ASP A 2 -4.84 12.43 1.99
CA ASP A 2 -5.91 11.83 1.22
C ASP A 2 -5.88 10.31 1.34
N ASN A 3 -6.96 9.67 0.89
CA ASN A 3 -7.11 8.23 1.06
C ASN A 3 -6.08 7.44 0.28
N LYS A 4 -5.69 7.95 -0.88
CA LYS A 4 -4.70 7.25 -1.70
C LYS A 4 -3.36 7.18 -0.97
N GLU A 5 -2.95 8.29 -0.38
CA GLU A 5 -1.69 8.31 0.35
C GLU A 5 -1.76 7.45 1.60
N ALA A 6 -2.90 7.46 2.28
CA ALA A 6 -3.07 6.62 3.47
C ALA A 6 -2.93 5.15 3.10
N ILE A 7 -3.49 4.75 1.97
CA ILE A 7 -3.39 3.37 1.51
C ILE A 7 -1.93 3.01 1.20
N ILE A 8 -1.21 3.91 0.53
CA ILE A 8 0.19 3.66 0.21
C ILE A 8 1.01 3.52 1.48
N GLN A 9 0.82 4.41 2.43
CA GLN A 9 1.59 4.35 3.67
C GLN A 9 1.30 3.08 4.45
N ALA A 10 0.02 2.70 4.54
CA ALA A 10 -0.34 1.47 5.25
C ALA A 10 0.28 0.26 4.58
N THR A 11 0.28 0.24 3.25
CA THR A 11 0.83 -0.89 2.50
C THR A 11 2.33 -0.99 2.71
N ILE A 12 3.02 0.13 2.65
CA ILE A 12 4.48 0.13 2.86
C ILE A 12 4.81 -0.43 4.24
N ARG A 13 4.06 -0.02 5.26
CA ARG A 13 4.31 -0.55 6.61
C ARG A 13 4.09 -2.04 6.68
N LEU A 14 3.04 -2.53 6.01
CA LEU A 14 2.78 -3.97 6.00
C LEU A 14 3.88 -4.72 5.28
N ILE A 15 4.37 -4.16 4.17
CA ILE A 15 5.47 -4.79 3.45
C ILE A 15 6.70 -4.88 4.36
N GLU A 16 7.00 -3.81 5.06
CA GLU A 16 8.15 -3.81 5.96
C GLU A 16 8.00 -4.82 7.09
N GLU A 17 6.78 -4.96 7.60
CA GLU A 17 6.54 -5.89 8.70
C GLU A 17 6.62 -7.34 8.27
N ASN A 18 6.19 -7.64 7.05
CA ASN A 18 6.13 -9.01 6.57
C ASN A 18 7.38 -9.44 5.80
N GLY A 19 8.26 -8.51 5.46
CA GLY A 19 9.50 -8.84 4.79
C GLY A 19 9.28 -9.55 3.47
N GLU A 20 9.74 -10.79 3.39
CA GLU A 20 9.65 -11.55 2.14
C GLU A 20 8.27 -12.15 1.90
N HIS A 21 7.39 -12.06 2.86
CA HIS A 21 6.09 -12.72 2.76
C HIS A 21 5.01 -11.76 2.26
N LEU A 22 5.21 -11.26 1.05
CA LEU A 22 4.28 -10.30 0.47
C LEU A 22 2.90 -10.91 0.25
N GLU A 23 2.83 -12.22 0.11
CA GLU A 23 1.54 -12.88 -0.07
C GLU A 23 0.65 -12.74 1.15
N GLU A 24 1.23 -12.40 2.30
CA GLU A 24 0.43 -12.21 3.51
C GLU A 24 -0.13 -10.80 3.62
N VAL A 25 0.28 -9.92 2.74
CA VAL A 25 -0.26 -8.57 2.70
C VAL A 25 -1.55 -8.60 1.89
N THR A 26 -2.69 -8.49 2.56
CA THR A 26 -3.99 -8.58 1.90
C THR A 26 -4.63 -7.21 1.81
N VAL A 27 -5.54 -7.07 0.84
CA VAL A 27 -6.29 -5.82 0.68
C VAL A 27 -7.08 -5.51 1.96
N ARG A 28 -7.64 -6.55 2.58
CA ARG A 28 -8.40 -6.35 3.80
C ARG A 28 -7.53 -5.74 4.91
N GLU A 29 -6.32 -6.26 5.07
CA GLU A 29 -5.43 -5.76 6.10
C GLU A 29 -4.97 -4.34 5.77
N ILE A 30 -4.71 -4.07 4.50
CA ILE A 30 -4.34 -2.73 4.06
C ILE A 30 -5.44 -1.73 4.42
N CYS A 31 -6.67 -2.07 4.09
CA CYS A 31 -7.79 -1.17 4.34
C CYS A 31 -8.02 -0.96 5.83
N LYS A 32 -7.88 -2.03 6.60
CA LYS A 32 -8.03 -1.93 8.03
C LYS A 32 -6.98 -0.99 8.63
N ARG A 33 -5.75 -1.13 8.20
CA ARG A 33 -4.66 -0.31 8.71
C ARG A 33 -4.81 1.14 8.25
N ALA A 34 -5.27 1.36 7.03
CA ALA A 34 -5.44 2.70 6.49
C ALA A 34 -6.73 3.37 6.97
N GLY A 35 -7.67 2.59 7.51
CA GLY A 35 -8.94 3.14 7.96
C GLY A 35 -9.89 3.49 6.83
N VAL A 36 -9.85 2.73 5.73
CA VAL A 36 -10.69 3.00 4.57
C VAL A 36 -11.47 1.75 4.19
N GLY A 37 -12.47 1.92 3.33
CA GLY A 37 -13.24 0.80 2.83
C GLY A 37 -12.53 0.03 1.74
N LEU A 38 -12.93 -1.24 1.56
CA LEU A 38 -12.28 -2.12 0.60
C LEU A 38 -12.33 -1.58 -0.82
N GLY A 39 -13.41 -0.91 -1.18
CA GLY A 39 -13.56 -0.41 -2.54
C GLY A 39 -12.56 0.65 -2.92
N LEU A 40 -11.98 1.34 -1.93
CA LEU A 40 -11.06 2.41 -2.26
C LEU A 40 -9.76 1.93 -2.86
N VAL A 41 -9.30 0.74 -2.47
CA VAL A 41 -8.09 0.18 -3.08
C VAL A 41 -8.32 -0.06 -4.57
N ASN A 42 -9.45 -0.67 -4.92
CA ASN A 42 -9.77 -0.89 -6.32
C ASN A 42 -9.98 0.41 -7.06
N TYR A 43 -10.60 1.38 -6.39
CA TYR A 43 -10.86 2.66 -7.03
C TYR A 43 -9.58 3.39 -7.40
N HIS A 44 -8.61 3.41 -6.50
CA HIS A 44 -7.38 4.16 -6.72
C HIS A 44 -6.31 3.39 -7.50
N PHE A 45 -6.26 2.07 -7.35
CA PHE A 45 -5.14 1.29 -7.87
C PHE A 45 -5.53 0.18 -8.82
N GLY A 46 -6.79 -0.26 -8.78
CA GLY A 46 -7.25 -1.33 -9.63
C GLY A 46 -7.15 -2.69 -8.96
N ASN A 47 -5.98 -3.07 -8.50
CA ASN A 47 -5.82 -4.33 -7.78
C ASN A 47 -4.60 -4.25 -6.87
N LYS A 48 -4.41 -5.32 -6.08
CA LYS A 48 -3.34 -5.34 -5.11
C LYS A 48 -1.96 -5.29 -5.76
N ASP A 49 -1.80 -5.98 -6.87
CA ASP A 49 -0.49 -6.02 -7.52
C ASP A 49 -0.04 -4.63 -7.96
N LYS A 50 -0.96 -3.86 -8.51
CA LYS A 50 -0.62 -2.50 -8.92
C LYS A 50 -0.33 -1.61 -7.73
N LEU A 51 -1.06 -1.81 -6.64
CA LEU A 51 -0.79 -1.06 -5.42
C LEU A 51 0.61 -1.37 -4.91
N ILE A 52 0.99 -2.64 -4.87
CA ILE A 52 2.30 -3.03 -4.38
C ILE A 52 3.40 -2.49 -5.29
N GLU A 53 3.17 -2.50 -6.61
CA GLU A 53 4.13 -1.90 -7.53
C GLU A 53 4.38 -0.43 -7.20
N GLN A 54 3.32 0.32 -6.94
CA GLN A 54 3.49 1.72 -6.60
C GLN A 54 4.21 1.92 -5.28
N CYS A 55 3.94 1.04 -4.34
CA CYS A 55 4.62 1.12 -3.04
C CYS A 55 6.12 0.85 -3.20
N ILE A 56 6.47 -0.15 -3.98
CA ILE A 56 7.88 -0.48 -4.18
C ILE A 56 8.58 0.67 -4.89
N GLU A 57 7.92 1.24 -5.91
CA GLU A 57 8.47 2.41 -6.59
C GLU A 57 8.70 3.55 -5.62
N ARG A 58 7.74 3.80 -4.75
CA ARG A 58 7.86 4.86 -3.75
C ARG A 58 9.00 4.58 -2.81
N MET A 59 9.17 3.33 -2.40
CA MET A 59 10.24 2.97 -1.48
C MET A 59 11.61 3.16 -2.11
N ILE A 60 11.73 2.85 -3.40
CA ILE A 60 12.98 3.00 -4.10
C ILE A 60 13.29 4.47 -4.35
N ASN A 61 12.29 5.24 -4.76
CA ASN A 61 12.50 6.63 -5.16
C ASN A 61 12.27 7.64 -4.04
N GLY A 62 11.59 7.23 -3.00
CA GLY A 62 11.15 8.14 -1.96
C GLY A 62 12.28 8.86 -1.25
N THR A 63 13.42 8.22 -1.13
CA THR A 63 14.55 8.82 -0.44
C THR A 63 15.26 9.84 -1.29
N VAL A 64 14.95 9.87 -2.55
CA VAL A 64 15.64 10.75 -3.50
C VAL A 64 14.84 11.99 -3.81
N GLU A 65 13.59 12.01 -3.42
CA GLU A 65 12.68 13.05 -3.84
C GLU A 65 12.72 14.32 -3.05
N HIS A 66 13.56 14.40 -2.12
CA HIS A 66 13.63 15.64 -1.36
C HIS A 66 14.79 16.47 -1.76
#